data_2f7cde8631fdd6db3f15ece0e180c5a7
#
_entry.id   2f7cde8631fdd6db3f15ece0e180c5a7
#
_cell.length_a   1.000
_cell.length_b   1.000
_cell.length_c   1.000
_cell.angle_alpha   90.00
_cell.angle_beta   90.00
_cell.angle_gamma   90.00
#
_symmetry.space_group_name_H-M   'P 1'
#
loop_
_entity.id
_entity.type
_entity.pdbx_description
1 polymer ?
#
loop_
_entity_poly.entity_id
_entity_poly.type
_entity_poly.pdbx_seq_one_letter_code
_entity_poly.pdbx_strand_id
1 'polypeptide(L)'
;MKNKIAQLIYDTYKGNIPTKFAQMDKNVREDKIRKEIFKVLGLDEYERVAFRRAMKVHDKEVFNIIEEIADQVLLDGEYKEDIFFKSFVEVKNSALGDKNEFYSDVRNELELVEFSGNHWDLERSRIDVGGKMSPKVRTWGVKVYDEFERIMSGRSDFAKLITYIMEAVDRKIGEIAKNTFMRGIGNLPAEFKYKGTYNKKKILKVVQHVQASTGIKPILLGTRVALSNLQDMTEFSTNMKDELNLTGGLSKWQGYDCIEIEQTHKVGTFEFTWDDSQVYILTGGDKLVKLYLEGDTETKEINDGITNADRSTEFTLQFKGGCGVAFNKMVGNIAFE
;
A
#
# COMPACT_ATOMS: atom_id res chain seq x y z
N MET A 1 5.56 0.57 -30.16
CA MET A 1 5.16 -0.86 -30.09
C MET A 1 5.38 -1.40 -28.68
N LYS A 2 6.50 -1.09 -28.03
CA LYS A 2 6.86 -1.50 -26.66
C LYS A 2 5.80 -1.11 -25.63
N ASN A 3 5.36 0.14 -25.58
CA ASN A 3 4.33 0.64 -24.65
C ASN A 3 2.99 -0.11 -24.75
N LYS A 4 2.65 -0.64 -25.93
CA LYS A 4 1.40 -1.42 -26.10
C LYS A 4 1.50 -2.81 -25.48
N ILE A 5 2.68 -3.41 -25.49
CA ILE A 5 2.93 -4.72 -24.87
C ILE A 5 2.94 -4.57 -23.35
N ALA A 6 3.64 -3.57 -22.82
CA ALA A 6 3.66 -3.23 -21.42
C ALA A 6 2.23 -3.01 -20.88
N GLN A 7 1.46 -2.19 -21.60
CA GLN A 7 0.07 -1.92 -21.21
C GLN A 7 -0.83 -3.16 -21.27
N LEU A 8 -0.65 -4.04 -22.27
CA LEU A 8 -1.41 -5.29 -22.34
C LEU A 8 -1.10 -6.24 -21.18
N ILE A 9 0.16 -6.33 -20.79
CA ILE A 9 0.59 -7.14 -19.63
C ILE A 9 0.02 -6.55 -18.35
N TYR A 10 0.10 -5.25 -18.17
CA TYR A 10 -0.45 -4.52 -17.03
C TYR A 10 -1.98 -4.64 -16.94
N ASP A 11 -2.70 -4.46 -18.03
CA ASP A 11 -4.15 -4.67 -18.08
C ASP A 11 -4.55 -6.12 -17.76
N THR A 12 -3.72 -7.08 -18.18
CA THR A 12 -3.91 -8.50 -17.86
C THR A 12 -3.69 -8.76 -16.37
N TYR A 13 -2.70 -8.10 -15.76
CA TYR A 13 -2.45 -8.12 -14.32
C TYR A 13 -3.64 -7.56 -13.52
N LYS A 14 -4.15 -6.39 -13.90
CA LYS A 14 -5.33 -5.76 -13.25
C LYS A 14 -6.67 -6.45 -13.53
N GLY A 15 -6.70 -7.50 -14.35
CA GLY A 15 -7.97 -8.12 -14.77
C GLY A 15 -8.82 -7.27 -15.73
N ASN A 16 -8.37 -6.06 -16.06
CA ASN A 16 -9.02 -5.14 -17.00
C ASN A 16 -8.70 -5.51 -18.45
N ILE A 17 -9.05 -6.72 -18.83
CA ILE A 17 -8.71 -7.26 -20.15
C ILE A 17 -9.53 -6.54 -21.22
N PRO A 18 -8.89 -5.89 -22.21
CA PRO A 18 -9.63 -5.27 -23.33
C PRO A 18 -10.58 -6.25 -23.99
N THR A 19 -11.77 -5.81 -24.36
CA THR A 19 -12.86 -6.63 -24.90
C THR A 19 -12.45 -7.60 -26.00
N LYS A 20 -11.47 -7.22 -26.82
CA LYS A 20 -10.90 -8.07 -27.87
C LYS A 20 -10.10 -9.27 -27.34
N PHE A 21 -9.59 -9.19 -26.12
CA PHE A 21 -8.81 -10.24 -25.47
C PHE A 21 -9.58 -10.96 -24.36
N ALA A 22 -10.68 -10.39 -23.87
CA ALA A 22 -11.51 -10.96 -22.83
C ALA A 22 -12.19 -12.28 -23.24
N GLN A 23 -12.50 -12.43 -24.53
CA GLN A 23 -13.10 -13.64 -25.07
C GLN A 23 -12.10 -14.76 -25.41
N MET A 24 -10.80 -14.49 -25.24
CA MET A 24 -9.75 -15.46 -25.54
C MET A 24 -9.41 -16.29 -24.31
N ASP A 25 -9.14 -17.56 -24.53
CA ASP A 25 -8.61 -18.44 -23.48
C ASP A 25 -7.26 -17.91 -22.96
N LYS A 26 -6.99 -18.17 -21.68
CA LYS A 26 -5.76 -17.71 -21.00
C LYS A 26 -4.51 -18.10 -21.78
N ASN A 27 -4.43 -19.36 -22.22
CA ASN A 27 -3.28 -19.88 -22.98
C ASN A 27 -3.09 -19.14 -24.31
N VAL A 28 -4.16 -18.75 -24.98
CA VAL A 28 -4.09 -18.00 -26.25
C VAL A 28 -3.58 -16.58 -26.05
N ARG A 29 -3.90 -15.97 -24.89
CA ARG A 29 -3.37 -14.65 -24.53
C ARG A 29 -1.87 -14.70 -24.23
N GLU A 30 -1.44 -15.67 -23.47
CA GLU A 30 -0.04 -15.92 -23.15
C GLU A 30 0.80 -16.15 -24.40
N ASP A 31 0.30 -16.94 -25.36
CA ASP A 31 0.96 -17.15 -26.64
C ASP A 31 1.04 -15.87 -27.50
N LYS A 32 0.05 -14.99 -27.41
CA LYS A 32 0.12 -13.70 -28.10
C LYS A 32 1.15 -12.78 -27.48
N ILE A 33 1.19 -12.66 -26.16
CA ILE A 33 2.22 -11.88 -25.46
C ILE A 33 3.61 -12.40 -25.84
N ARG A 34 3.81 -13.73 -25.82
CA ARG A 34 5.07 -14.37 -26.24
C ARG A 34 5.44 -14.03 -27.68
N LYS A 35 4.50 -14.10 -28.61
CA LYS A 35 4.73 -13.74 -30.02
C LYS A 35 5.08 -12.26 -30.21
N GLU A 36 4.48 -11.37 -29.45
CA GLU A 36 4.83 -9.95 -29.50
C GLU A 36 6.24 -9.70 -28.92
N ILE A 37 6.64 -10.42 -27.87
CA ILE A 37 8.02 -10.37 -27.34
C ILE A 37 9.01 -10.90 -28.40
N PHE A 38 8.69 -11.99 -29.10
CA PHE A 38 9.54 -12.48 -30.20
C PHE A 38 9.72 -11.44 -31.29
N LYS A 39 8.67 -10.70 -31.67
CA LYS A 39 8.77 -9.60 -32.62
C LYS A 39 9.70 -8.48 -32.14
N VAL A 40 9.69 -8.17 -30.85
CA VAL A 40 10.64 -7.20 -30.26
C VAL A 40 12.06 -7.70 -30.38
N LEU A 41 12.27 -9.02 -30.22
CA LEU A 41 13.57 -9.67 -30.40
C LEU A 41 13.95 -9.91 -31.88
N GLY A 42 13.07 -9.55 -32.82
CA GLY A 42 13.30 -9.78 -34.27
C GLY A 42 13.21 -11.25 -34.64
N LEU A 43 12.44 -12.06 -33.92
CA LEU A 43 12.25 -13.48 -34.18
C LEU A 43 10.81 -13.75 -34.61
N ASP A 44 10.62 -14.63 -35.59
CA ASP A 44 9.28 -15.07 -36.01
C ASP A 44 8.79 -16.27 -35.18
N GLU A 45 9.68 -17.19 -34.84
CA GLU A 45 9.39 -18.39 -34.03
C GLU A 45 10.54 -18.70 -33.05
N TYR A 46 10.24 -19.55 -32.06
CA TYR A 46 11.25 -19.98 -31.10
C TYR A 46 12.24 -20.96 -31.71
N GLU A 47 13.45 -20.45 -31.95
CA GLU A 47 14.62 -21.28 -32.26
C GLU A 47 15.71 -21.00 -31.20
N ARG A 48 16.17 -22.05 -30.52
CA ARG A 48 17.09 -21.92 -29.36
C ARG A 48 18.36 -21.10 -29.68
N VAL A 49 18.95 -21.31 -30.85
CA VAL A 49 20.20 -20.63 -31.24
C VAL A 49 19.94 -19.20 -31.64
N ALA A 50 18.88 -18.95 -32.42
CA ALA A 50 18.48 -17.63 -32.84
C ALA A 50 18.05 -16.78 -31.65
N PHE A 51 17.29 -17.38 -30.72
CA PHE A 51 16.88 -16.74 -29.49
C PHE A 51 18.06 -16.29 -28.61
N ARG A 52 19.05 -17.18 -28.37
CA ARG A 52 20.26 -16.81 -27.62
C ARG A 52 21.06 -15.66 -28.26
N ARG A 53 21.11 -15.62 -29.61
CA ARG A 53 21.76 -14.50 -30.32
C ARG A 53 20.96 -13.22 -30.18
N ALA A 54 19.65 -13.28 -30.36
CA ALA A 54 18.76 -12.14 -30.24
C ALA A 54 18.80 -11.55 -28.82
N MET A 55 18.78 -12.38 -27.76
CA MET A 55 18.88 -11.93 -26.38
C MET A 55 20.19 -11.21 -26.07
N LYS A 56 21.31 -11.63 -26.64
CA LYS A 56 22.59 -10.91 -26.48
C LYS A 56 22.60 -9.51 -27.08
N VAL A 57 21.71 -9.24 -28.03
CA VAL A 57 21.63 -7.95 -28.73
C VAL A 57 20.49 -7.08 -28.21
N HIS A 58 19.36 -7.70 -27.84
CA HIS A 58 18.10 -7.05 -27.52
C HIS A 58 17.63 -7.28 -26.07
N ASP A 59 18.49 -7.77 -25.17
CA ASP A 59 18.19 -7.97 -23.76
C ASP A 59 17.59 -6.73 -23.10
N LYS A 60 18.24 -5.57 -23.29
CA LYS A 60 17.78 -4.29 -22.76
C LYS A 60 16.36 -3.91 -23.18
N GLU A 61 15.92 -4.36 -24.36
CA GLU A 61 14.59 -4.02 -24.85
C GLU A 61 13.47 -4.76 -24.11
N VAL A 62 13.74 -6.01 -23.71
CA VAL A 62 12.81 -6.81 -22.92
C VAL A 62 12.75 -6.30 -21.47
N PHE A 63 13.91 -5.93 -20.91
CA PHE A 63 13.97 -5.40 -19.54
C PHE A 63 13.33 -4.02 -19.43
N ASN A 64 13.47 -3.16 -20.43
CA ASN A 64 12.75 -1.88 -20.46
C ASN A 64 11.22 -2.05 -20.42
N ILE A 65 10.68 -3.13 -20.99
CA ILE A 65 9.24 -3.43 -20.88
C ILE A 65 8.87 -3.75 -19.42
N ILE A 66 9.72 -4.49 -18.72
CA ILE A 66 9.49 -4.84 -17.31
C ILE A 66 9.58 -3.58 -16.43
N GLU A 67 10.54 -2.70 -16.67
CA GLU A 67 10.66 -1.40 -16.00
C GLU A 67 9.41 -0.57 -16.18
N GLU A 68 8.93 -0.41 -17.41
CA GLU A 68 7.72 0.35 -17.71
C GLU A 68 6.49 -0.21 -16.98
N ILE A 69 6.34 -1.54 -16.92
CA ILE A 69 5.25 -2.16 -16.17
C ILE A 69 5.42 -1.93 -14.66
N ALA A 70 6.64 -2.07 -14.14
CA ALA A 70 6.92 -1.86 -12.72
C ALA A 70 6.64 -0.42 -12.30
N ASP A 71 7.01 0.56 -13.12
CA ASP A 71 6.71 1.97 -12.88
C ASP A 71 5.20 2.23 -12.87
N GLN A 72 4.44 1.61 -13.79
CA GLN A 72 2.98 1.69 -13.77
C GLN A 72 2.37 1.09 -12.50
N VAL A 73 2.89 -0.03 -12.00
CA VAL A 73 2.43 -0.63 -10.75
C VAL A 73 2.78 0.25 -9.55
N LEU A 74 3.97 0.86 -9.51
CA LEU A 74 4.32 1.82 -8.48
C LEU A 74 3.42 3.05 -8.48
N LEU A 75 3.01 3.50 -9.67
CA LEU A 75 2.12 4.65 -9.80
C LEU A 75 0.66 4.32 -9.49
N ASP A 76 0.19 3.13 -9.84
CA ASP A 76 -1.23 2.79 -9.84
C ASP A 76 -1.53 1.31 -9.51
N GLY A 77 -0.78 0.74 -8.55
CA GLY A 77 -0.90 -0.65 -8.12
C GLY A 77 -2.18 -0.95 -7.33
N GLU A 78 -2.46 -2.23 -7.13
CA GLU A 78 -3.62 -2.73 -6.38
C GLU A 78 -3.60 -2.32 -4.91
N TYR A 79 -2.43 -2.05 -4.34
CA TYR A 79 -2.32 -1.54 -2.97
C TYR A 79 -3.18 -0.29 -2.73
N LYS A 80 -3.44 0.52 -3.77
CA LYS A 80 -4.31 1.69 -3.70
C LYS A 80 -5.79 1.36 -3.58
N GLU A 81 -6.20 0.15 -3.92
CA GLU A 81 -7.59 -0.30 -3.79
C GLU A 81 -7.95 -0.73 -2.36
N ASP A 82 -6.94 -1.07 -1.54
CA ASP A 82 -7.12 -1.32 -0.11
C ASP A 82 -7.76 -0.09 0.57
N ILE A 83 -8.85 -0.31 1.30
CA ILE A 83 -9.63 0.74 1.98
C ILE A 83 -8.74 1.57 2.90
N PHE A 84 -7.83 0.92 3.63
CA PHE A 84 -6.87 1.61 4.49
C PHE A 84 -5.95 2.52 3.67
N PHE A 85 -5.39 2.00 2.59
CA PHE A 85 -4.45 2.73 1.76
C PHE A 85 -5.11 3.94 1.10
N LYS A 86 -6.29 3.73 0.52
CA LYS A 86 -7.08 4.78 -0.15
C LYS A 86 -7.47 5.92 0.79
N SER A 87 -7.83 5.58 2.02
CA SER A 87 -8.36 6.54 2.99
C SER A 87 -7.27 7.26 3.79
N PHE A 88 -6.15 6.61 4.10
CA PHE A 88 -5.19 7.09 5.08
C PHE A 88 -3.75 7.24 4.58
N VAL A 89 -3.45 6.84 3.32
CA VAL A 89 -2.11 6.96 2.75
C VAL A 89 -2.07 8.04 1.66
N GLU A 90 -1.13 8.95 1.79
CA GLU A 90 -0.78 9.91 0.75
C GLU A 90 0.49 9.43 0.05
N VAL A 91 0.42 9.30 -1.26
CA VAL A 91 1.55 8.90 -2.10
C VAL A 91 2.07 10.13 -2.85
N LYS A 92 3.36 10.40 -2.69
CA LYS A 92 4.06 11.43 -3.44
C LYS A 92 5.17 10.78 -4.26
N ASN A 93 5.09 10.93 -5.57
CA ASN A 93 6.14 10.53 -6.50
C ASN A 93 6.95 11.76 -6.90
N SER A 94 8.26 11.65 -6.89
CA SER A 94 9.16 12.73 -7.27
C SER A 94 10.35 12.19 -8.07
N ALA A 95 10.93 13.02 -8.90
CA ALA A 95 12.15 12.67 -9.60
C ALA A 95 13.32 12.43 -8.61
N LEU A 96 14.33 11.70 -9.06
CA LEU A 96 15.52 11.40 -8.27
C LEU A 96 16.22 12.70 -7.83
N GLY A 97 16.41 12.85 -6.51
CA GLY A 97 17.07 14.01 -5.92
C GLY A 97 16.13 15.19 -5.59
N ASP A 98 14.85 15.08 -5.82
CA ASP A 98 13.87 16.06 -5.37
C ASP A 98 13.69 16.04 -3.85
N LYS A 99 13.17 17.15 -3.30
CA LYS A 99 12.89 17.23 -1.86
C LYS A 99 11.69 16.38 -1.48
N ASN A 100 11.92 15.41 -0.62
CA ASN A 100 10.90 14.53 -0.04
C ASN A 100 10.23 15.13 1.19
N GLU A 101 9.72 16.34 1.07
CA GLU A 101 9.09 17.06 2.17
C GLU A 101 7.56 16.90 2.11
N PHE A 102 6.97 16.53 3.24
CA PHE A 102 5.54 16.63 3.50
C PHE A 102 5.32 17.72 4.53
N TYR A 103 4.29 18.51 4.34
CA TYR A 103 3.90 19.55 5.26
C TYR A 103 2.75 19.03 6.12
N SER A 104 2.86 19.26 7.42
CA SER A 104 1.84 18.92 8.40
C SER A 104 1.16 20.21 8.85
N ASP A 105 -0.14 20.29 8.64
CA ASP A 105 -0.92 21.41 9.17
C ASP A 105 -1.16 21.18 10.66
N VAL A 106 -0.60 22.04 11.48
CA VAL A 106 -0.87 22.04 12.93
C VAL A 106 -2.15 22.87 13.17
N ARG A 107 -3.05 22.30 13.95
CA ARG A 107 -4.21 23.05 14.43
C ARG A 107 -3.73 24.11 15.42
N ASN A 108 -3.76 25.37 14.97
CA ASN A 108 -3.49 26.51 15.84
C ASN A 108 -4.73 26.77 16.71
N GLU A 109 -4.64 26.49 17.99
CA GLU A 109 -5.65 26.87 18.96
C GLU A 109 -5.33 28.28 19.47
N LEU A 110 -6.12 29.24 19.03
CA LEU A 110 -6.04 30.64 19.52
C LEU A 110 -6.99 30.78 20.69
N GLU A 111 -6.47 31.16 21.85
CA GLU A 111 -7.26 31.40 23.02
C GLU A 111 -7.79 32.85 22.97
N LEU A 112 -9.12 33.00 23.05
CA LEU A 112 -9.76 34.29 23.20
C LEU A 112 -9.81 34.61 24.69
N VAL A 113 -9.04 35.63 25.08
CA VAL A 113 -9.02 36.12 26.46
C VAL A 113 -9.92 37.33 26.55
N GLU A 114 -10.74 37.43 27.61
CA GLU A 114 -11.54 38.59 27.90
C GLU A 114 -10.61 39.77 28.29
N PHE A 115 -10.72 40.84 27.53
CA PHE A 115 -9.89 42.04 27.68
C PHE A 115 -10.74 43.22 28.17
N SER A 116 -10.44 43.69 29.34
CA SER A 116 -11.01 44.96 29.88
C SER A 116 -10.05 46.08 29.58
N GLY A 117 -10.38 46.94 28.62
CA GLY A 117 -9.58 47.96 27.94
C GLY A 117 -8.66 48.89 28.72
N ASN A 118 -8.20 48.57 29.92
CA ASN A 118 -7.31 49.37 30.75
C ASN A 118 -5.98 48.64 31.03
N HIS A 119 -4.91 49.05 30.33
CA HIS A 119 -3.50 48.78 30.65
C HIS A 119 -2.96 47.29 30.62
N TRP A 120 -3.70 46.37 30.04
CA TRP A 120 -3.23 44.99 29.92
C TRP A 120 -2.85 44.70 28.46
N ASP A 121 -1.66 44.16 28.23
CA ASP A 121 -1.26 43.68 26.92
C ASP A 121 -1.77 42.27 26.73
N LEU A 122 -2.25 41.95 25.53
CA LEU A 122 -2.66 40.60 25.16
C LEU A 122 -1.44 39.77 24.79
N GLU A 123 -1.34 38.57 25.33
CA GLU A 123 -0.29 37.64 24.93
C GLU A 123 -0.37 37.34 23.43
N ARG A 124 0.77 37.46 22.77
CA ARG A 124 0.86 37.18 21.33
C ARG A 124 0.95 35.70 21.09
N SER A 125 -0.07 35.12 20.48
CA SER A 125 -0.02 33.77 19.98
C SER A 125 0.61 33.76 18.59
N ARG A 126 1.66 32.96 18.41
CA ARG A 126 2.26 32.75 17.08
C ARG A 126 1.48 31.66 16.36
N ILE A 127 1.05 31.93 15.14
CA ILE A 127 0.51 30.91 14.25
C ILE A 127 1.68 30.02 13.85
N ASP A 128 1.64 28.76 14.28
CA ASP A 128 2.65 27.78 13.91
C ASP A 128 2.38 27.29 12.48
N VAL A 129 3.38 27.31 11.61
CA VAL A 129 3.25 27.02 10.17
C VAL A 129 3.34 25.50 9.90
N GLY A 130 3.19 24.70 10.93
CA GLY A 130 3.29 23.25 10.80
C GLY A 130 4.71 22.70 10.67
N GLY A 131 4.84 21.43 10.98
CA GLY A 131 6.10 20.70 10.88
C GLY A 131 6.37 20.20 9.47
N LYS A 132 7.64 20.21 9.08
CA LYS A 132 8.09 19.47 7.90
C LYS A 132 8.44 18.04 8.31
N MET A 133 7.94 17.07 7.58
CA MET A 133 8.33 15.67 7.72
C MET A 133 8.99 15.19 6.43
N SER A 134 10.18 14.63 6.56
CA SER A 134 10.90 14.01 5.46
C SER A 134 11.10 12.53 5.77
N PRO A 135 10.35 11.63 5.14
CA PRO A 135 10.55 10.20 5.32
C PRO A 135 11.94 9.77 4.87
N LYS A 136 12.58 8.89 5.65
CA LYS A 136 13.88 8.34 5.27
C LYS A 136 13.74 7.41 4.09
N VAL A 137 14.35 7.77 2.96
CA VAL A 137 14.37 6.96 1.75
C VAL A 137 15.23 5.71 1.96
N ARG A 138 14.72 4.57 1.50
CA ARG A 138 15.43 3.29 1.47
C ARG A 138 15.24 2.67 0.10
N THR A 139 16.19 1.85 -0.31
CA THR A 139 16.09 1.07 -1.53
C THR A 139 15.57 -0.32 -1.19
N TRP A 140 14.57 -0.77 -1.92
CA TRP A 140 14.06 -2.13 -1.89
C TRP A 140 14.27 -2.77 -3.25
N GLY A 141 14.54 -4.06 -3.25
CA GLY A 141 14.74 -4.80 -4.48
C GLY A 141 14.25 -6.22 -4.36
N VAL A 142 13.87 -6.78 -5.48
CA VAL A 142 13.59 -8.19 -5.66
C VAL A 142 14.58 -8.74 -6.68
N LYS A 143 15.16 -9.89 -6.37
CA LYS A 143 16.07 -10.61 -7.25
C LYS A 143 15.40 -11.92 -7.64
N VAL A 144 15.21 -12.11 -8.93
CA VAL A 144 14.62 -13.33 -9.50
C VAL A 144 15.64 -13.93 -10.45
N TYR A 145 15.77 -15.24 -10.42
CA TYR A 145 16.54 -15.97 -11.43
C TYR A 145 15.60 -16.94 -12.15
N ASP A 146 15.74 -17.04 -13.44
CA ASP A 146 15.07 -18.10 -14.21
C ASP A 146 15.97 -18.51 -15.38
N GLU A 147 15.84 -19.76 -15.78
CA GLU A 147 16.37 -20.23 -17.03
C GLU A 147 15.52 -19.63 -18.16
N PHE A 148 15.98 -18.54 -18.72
CA PHE A 148 15.27 -17.82 -19.79
C PHE A 148 14.85 -18.74 -20.96
N GLU A 149 15.60 -19.81 -21.18
CA GLU A 149 15.25 -20.86 -22.15
C GLU A 149 13.94 -21.59 -21.80
N ARG A 150 13.61 -21.74 -20.52
CA ARG A 150 12.34 -22.37 -20.09
C ARG A 150 11.15 -21.48 -20.40
N ILE A 151 11.29 -20.17 -20.16
CA ILE A 151 10.25 -19.20 -20.47
C ILE A 151 9.95 -19.22 -21.95
N MET A 152 10.98 -19.16 -22.79
CA MET A 152 10.81 -19.05 -24.22
C MET A 152 10.43 -20.36 -24.92
N SER A 153 10.80 -21.51 -24.33
CA SER A 153 10.33 -22.81 -24.81
C SER A 153 8.85 -23.09 -24.44
N GLY A 154 8.17 -22.17 -23.76
CA GLY A 154 6.80 -22.34 -23.36
C GLY A 154 6.61 -23.23 -22.12
N ARG A 155 7.71 -23.60 -21.44
CA ARG A 155 7.66 -24.37 -20.19
C ARG A 155 7.40 -23.50 -18.96
N SER A 156 7.74 -22.22 -19.04
CA SER A 156 7.44 -21.19 -18.04
C SER A 156 6.79 -20.00 -18.71
N ASP A 157 5.91 -19.32 -18.02
CA ASP A 157 5.14 -18.20 -18.54
C ASP A 157 5.77 -16.86 -18.11
N PHE A 158 6.22 -16.09 -19.10
CA PHE A 158 6.84 -14.78 -18.86
C PHE A 158 5.86 -13.77 -18.25
N ALA A 159 4.61 -13.76 -18.72
CA ALA A 159 3.60 -12.86 -18.16
C ALA A 159 3.31 -13.20 -16.70
N LYS A 160 3.30 -14.50 -16.36
CA LYS A 160 3.12 -14.95 -14.99
C LYS A 160 4.30 -14.57 -14.09
N LEU A 161 5.53 -14.63 -14.60
CA LEU A 161 6.72 -14.18 -13.86
C LEU A 161 6.60 -12.67 -13.53
N ILE A 162 6.23 -11.86 -14.52
CA ILE A 162 6.02 -10.43 -14.32
C ILE A 162 4.91 -10.20 -13.29
N THR A 163 3.79 -10.89 -13.40
CA THR A 163 2.68 -10.79 -12.43
C THR A 163 3.16 -11.05 -11.01
N TYR A 164 3.95 -12.09 -10.78
CA TYR A 164 4.49 -12.39 -9.45
C TYR A 164 5.44 -11.31 -8.91
N ILE A 165 6.25 -10.71 -9.79
CA ILE A 165 7.13 -9.59 -9.41
C ILE A 165 6.28 -8.38 -9.01
N MET A 166 5.24 -8.06 -9.79
CA MET A 166 4.35 -6.94 -9.53
C MET A 166 3.57 -7.12 -8.23
N GLU A 167 3.02 -8.31 -8.00
CA GLU A 167 2.37 -8.66 -6.74
C GLU A 167 3.31 -8.56 -5.53
N ALA A 168 4.59 -8.90 -5.71
CA ALA A 168 5.58 -8.78 -4.65
C ALA A 168 5.89 -7.30 -4.32
N VAL A 169 6.01 -6.45 -5.32
CA VAL A 169 6.19 -5.00 -5.15
C VAL A 169 4.97 -4.39 -4.46
N ASP A 170 3.79 -4.70 -4.95
CA ASP A 170 2.50 -4.22 -4.46
C ASP A 170 2.31 -4.57 -2.97
N ARG A 171 2.48 -5.84 -2.63
CA ARG A 171 2.43 -6.32 -1.24
C ARG A 171 3.45 -5.64 -0.36
N LYS A 172 4.68 -5.39 -0.87
CA LYS A 172 5.74 -4.74 -0.09
C LYS A 172 5.40 -3.30 0.24
N ILE A 173 4.85 -2.55 -0.72
CA ILE A 173 4.41 -1.16 -0.49
C ILE A 173 3.31 -1.13 0.57
N GLY A 174 2.30 -1.98 0.44
CA GLY A 174 1.22 -2.12 1.41
C GLY A 174 1.74 -2.47 2.82
N GLU A 175 2.67 -3.42 2.92
CA GLU A 175 3.31 -3.81 4.20
C GLU A 175 4.08 -2.65 4.84
N ILE A 176 4.84 -1.88 4.05
CA ILE A 176 5.60 -0.74 4.55
C ILE A 176 4.66 0.32 5.13
N ALA A 177 3.58 0.65 4.43
CA ALA A 177 2.60 1.62 4.89
C ALA A 177 1.92 1.16 6.20
N LYS A 178 1.45 -0.09 6.25
CA LYS A 178 0.80 -0.70 7.43
C LYS A 178 1.74 -0.74 8.64
N ASN A 179 2.98 -1.21 8.46
CA ASN A 179 3.97 -1.29 9.53
C ASN A 179 4.35 0.10 10.07
N THR A 180 4.45 1.09 9.19
CA THR A 180 4.77 2.46 9.58
C THR A 180 3.63 3.07 10.38
N PHE A 181 2.38 2.86 9.97
CA PHE A 181 1.19 3.25 10.70
C PHE A 181 1.14 2.64 12.10
N MET A 182 1.29 1.31 12.22
CA MET A 182 1.26 0.61 13.52
C MET A 182 2.36 1.11 14.48
N ARG A 183 3.56 1.39 13.95
CA ARG A 183 4.64 1.98 14.76
C ARG A 183 4.31 3.40 15.23
N GLY A 184 3.68 4.20 14.35
CA GLY A 184 3.25 5.56 14.72
C GLY A 184 2.24 5.55 15.87
N ILE A 185 1.25 4.67 15.82
CA ILE A 185 0.25 4.51 16.89
C ILE A 185 0.87 4.13 18.23
N GLY A 186 1.97 3.38 18.22
CA GLY A 186 2.71 3.06 19.43
C GLY A 186 3.14 4.30 20.26
N ASN A 187 3.30 5.45 19.63
CA ASN A 187 3.80 6.70 20.25
C ASN A 187 2.69 7.68 20.69
N LEU A 188 1.41 7.30 20.59
CA LEU A 188 0.30 8.17 21.01
C LEU A 188 0.32 8.45 22.52
N PRO A 189 -0.20 9.61 22.98
CA PRO A 189 -0.41 9.90 24.41
C PRO A 189 -1.36 8.90 25.07
N ALA A 190 -1.28 8.78 26.39
CA ALA A 190 -2.06 7.80 27.16
C ALA A 190 -3.58 8.01 27.07
N GLU A 191 -4.01 9.26 26.94
CA GLU A 191 -5.42 9.66 26.84
C GLU A 191 -6.09 9.14 25.57
N PHE A 192 -5.30 8.90 24.53
CA PHE A 192 -5.73 8.38 23.23
C PHE A 192 -5.57 6.86 23.09
N LYS A 193 -5.19 6.19 24.17
CA LYS A 193 -5.02 4.73 24.20
C LYS A 193 -5.90 4.09 25.26
N TYR A 194 -6.40 2.92 24.93
CA TYR A 194 -7.01 2.03 25.91
C TYR A 194 -6.45 0.62 25.72
N LYS A 195 -6.08 -0.02 26.82
CA LYS A 195 -5.65 -1.41 26.83
C LYS A 195 -6.39 -2.17 27.93
N GLY A 196 -6.97 -3.32 27.57
CA GLY A 196 -7.66 -4.21 28.50
C GLY A 196 -8.94 -4.81 27.94
N THR A 197 -9.71 -5.46 28.79
CA THR A 197 -11.00 -6.07 28.42
C THR A 197 -12.03 -5.04 28.02
N TYR A 198 -13.08 -5.45 27.30
CA TYR A 198 -14.14 -4.57 26.87
C TYR A 198 -14.73 -3.73 28.02
N ASN A 199 -14.63 -2.42 27.88
CA ASN A 199 -15.23 -1.47 28.80
C ASN A 199 -15.79 -0.26 28.03
N LYS A 200 -17.09 -0.26 27.79
CA LYS A 200 -17.81 0.75 27.01
C LYS A 200 -17.46 2.18 27.41
N LYS A 201 -17.46 2.49 28.73
CA LYS A 201 -17.21 3.86 29.21
C LYS A 201 -15.80 4.33 28.92
N LYS A 202 -14.80 3.45 29.10
CA LYS A 202 -13.39 3.78 28.82
C LYS A 202 -13.14 3.95 27.34
N ILE A 203 -13.72 3.07 26.51
CA ILE A 203 -13.62 3.14 25.05
C ILE A 203 -14.26 4.43 24.55
N LEU A 204 -15.48 4.76 24.99
CA LEU A 204 -16.15 6.02 24.64
C LEU A 204 -15.33 7.23 25.03
N LYS A 205 -14.62 7.18 26.18
CA LYS A 205 -13.76 8.29 26.60
C LYS A 205 -12.63 8.53 25.60
N VAL A 206 -11.97 7.50 25.10
CA VAL A 206 -10.94 7.62 24.04
C VAL A 206 -11.54 8.21 22.75
N VAL A 207 -12.70 7.69 22.33
CA VAL A 207 -13.40 8.21 21.16
C VAL A 207 -13.75 9.70 21.31
N GLN A 208 -14.20 10.11 22.50
CA GLN A 208 -14.48 11.51 22.79
C GLN A 208 -13.23 12.39 22.79
N HIS A 209 -12.09 11.90 23.29
CA HIS A 209 -10.82 12.63 23.20
C HIS A 209 -10.41 12.87 21.75
N VAL A 210 -10.53 11.85 20.89
CA VAL A 210 -10.25 12.00 19.45
C VAL A 210 -11.21 12.97 18.80
N GLN A 211 -12.51 12.90 19.11
CA GLN A 211 -13.52 13.82 18.58
C GLN A 211 -13.30 15.24 19.06
N ALA A 212 -12.97 15.44 20.33
CA ALA A 212 -12.72 16.79 20.89
C ALA A 212 -11.48 17.42 20.27
N SER A 213 -10.39 16.64 20.08
CA SER A 213 -9.15 17.16 19.50
C SER A 213 -9.26 17.48 18.01
N THR A 214 -10.14 16.78 17.27
CA THR A 214 -10.26 16.93 15.81
C THR A 214 -11.47 17.75 15.38
N GLY A 215 -12.51 17.83 16.23
CA GLY A 215 -13.80 18.42 15.88
C GLY A 215 -14.62 17.60 14.88
N ILE A 216 -14.15 16.42 14.49
CA ILE A 216 -14.76 15.56 13.48
C ILE A 216 -15.19 14.24 14.12
N LYS A 217 -16.33 13.71 13.68
CA LYS A 217 -16.82 12.43 14.12
C LYS A 217 -15.84 11.33 13.69
N PRO A 218 -15.25 10.57 14.62
CA PRO A 218 -14.28 9.52 14.28
C PRO A 218 -14.94 8.27 13.71
N ILE A 219 -14.13 7.46 13.06
CA ILE A 219 -14.44 6.16 12.47
C ILE A 219 -13.62 5.11 13.23
N LEU A 220 -14.22 3.97 13.49
CA LEU A 220 -13.56 2.81 14.08
C LEU A 220 -13.08 1.90 12.95
N LEU A 221 -11.79 1.60 12.94
CA LEU A 221 -11.15 0.79 11.91
C LEU A 221 -10.50 -0.44 12.56
N GLY A 222 -10.79 -1.62 12.04
CA GLY A 222 -10.20 -2.85 12.58
C GLY A 222 -10.49 -4.06 11.73
N THR A 223 -9.82 -5.16 12.02
CA THR A 223 -10.16 -6.45 11.43
C THR A 223 -11.52 -6.93 11.95
N ARG A 224 -12.13 -7.87 11.26
CA ARG A 224 -13.41 -8.46 11.69
C ARG A 224 -13.35 -9.01 13.13
N VAL A 225 -12.25 -9.66 13.49
CA VAL A 225 -12.02 -10.18 14.84
C VAL A 225 -11.87 -9.04 15.84
N ALA A 226 -11.08 -8.01 15.52
CA ALA A 226 -10.91 -6.84 16.39
C ALA A 226 -12.23 -6.11 16.62
N LEU A 227 -13.04 -5.90 15.59
CA LEU A 227 -14.34 -5.25 15.69
C LEU A 227 -15.35 -6.12 16.46
N SER A 228 -15.24 -7.45 16.43
CA SER A 228 -16.10 -8.34 17.21
C SER A 228 -15.88 -8.16 18.72
N ASN A 229 -14.69 -7.75 19.15
CA ASN A 229 -14.40 -7.46 20.56
C ASN A 229 -15.11 -6.18 21.08
N LEU A 230 -15.63 -5.34 20.21
CA LEU A 230 -16.48 -4.19 20.57
C LEU A 230 -17.94 -4.56 20.83
N GLN A 231 -18.28 -5.83 20.67
CA GLN A 231 -19.65 -6.30 20.79
C GLN A 231 -19.93 -6.80 22.21
N ASP A 232 -20.90 -6.18 22.86
CA ASP A 232 -21.60 -6.82 23.98
C ASP A 232 -22.94 -7.35 23.47
N MET A 233 -23.01 -8.64 23.24
CA MET A 233 -24.20 -9.34 22.72
C MET A 233 -25.44 -9.12 23.60
N THR A 234 -25.24 -8.73 24.84
CA THR A 234 -26.34 -8.46 25.80
C THR A 234 -27.03 -7.13 25.51
N GLU A 235 -26.34 -6.19 24.88
CA GLU A 235 -26.87 -4.85 24.53
C GLU A 235 -27.56 -4.80 23.17
N PHE A 236 -27.47 -5.87 22.36
CA PHE A 236 -28.04 -5.88 21.02
C PHE A 236 -29.53 -6.19 21.00
N SER A 237 -30.31 -5.36 20.32
CA SER A 237 -31.68 -5.67 19.96
C SER A 237 -31.76 -6.83 18.96
N THR A 238 -32.93 -7.47 18.84
CA THR A 238 -33.14 -8.57 17.89
C THR A 238 -32.79 -8.15 16.46
N ASN A 239 -33.21 -6.95 16.03
CA ASN A 239 -32.91 -6.41 14.69
C ASN A 239 -31.43 -6.20 14.45
N MET A 240 -30.66 -5.77 15.47
CA MET A 240 -29.21 -5.62 15.35
C MET A 240 -28.50 -6.97 15.20
N LYS A 241 -29.00 -8.00 15.88
CA LYS A 241 -28.48 -9.38 15.73
C LYS A 241 -28.75 -9.92 14.34
N ASP A 242 -29.92 -9.65 13.80
CA ASP A 242 -30.30 -10.08 12.44
C ASP A 242 -29.44 -9.34 11.39
N GLU A 243 -29.22 -8.03 11.54
CA GLU A 243 -28.33 -7.26 10.68
C GLU A 243 -26.88 -7.77 10.75
N LEU A 244 -26.39 -8.07 11.96
CA LEU A 244 -25.04 -8.63 12.15
C LEU A 244 -24.91 -10.00 11.45
N ASN A 245 -25.93 -10.84 11.52
CA ASN A 245 -25.94 -12.14 10.87
C ASN A 245 -25.96 -12.00 9.35
N LEU A 246 -26.66 -11.00 8.81
CA LEU A 246 -26.74 -10.73 7.37
C LEU A 246 -25.43 -10.13 6.82
N THR A 247 -24.87 -9.14 7.51
CA THR A 247 -23.67 -8.42 7.06
C THR A 247 -22.37 -9.13 7.44
N GLY A 248 -22.43 -9.99 8.47
CA GLY A 248 -21.29 -10.72 9.01
C GLY A 248 -20.25 -9.85 9.75
N GLY A 249 -20.49 -8.55 9.91
CA GLY A 249 -19.61 -7.61 10.58
C GLY A 249 -20.35 -6.45 11.23
N LEU A 250 -19.69 -5.78 12.16
CA LEU A 250 -20.23 -4.62 12.86
C LEU A 250 -20.09 -3.37 11.98
N SER A 251 -21.20 -2.86 11.43
CA SER A 251 -21.19 -1.63 10.61
C SER A 251 -21.20 -0.36 11.44
N LYS A 252 -21.79 -0.38 12.66
CA LYS A 252 -21.85 0.77 13.57
C LYS A 252 -21.72 0.37 15.02
N TRP A 253 -20.94 1.13 15.78
CA TRP A 253 -20.81 1.00 17.22
C TRP A 253 -21.14 2.31 17.92
N GLN A 254 -22.16 2.33 18.77
CA GLN A 254 -22.59 3.52 19.53
C GLN A 254 -22.77 4.80 18.65
N GLY A 255 -23.23 4.59 17.40
CA GLY A 255 -23.44 5.66 16.43
C GLY A 255 -22.18 6.04 15.63
N TYR A 256 -21.03 5.47 15.90
CA TYR A 256 -19.80 5.63 15.12
C TYR A 256 -19.72 4.54 14.05
N ASP A 257 -19.26 4.93 12.86
CA ASP A 257 -19.12 3.99 11.74
C ASP A 257 -17.91 3.08 11.95
N CYS A 258 -18.10 1.78 11.71
CA CYS A 258 -17.06 0.77 11.79
C CYS A 258 -16.69 0.36 10.37
N ILE A 259 -15.40 0.41 10.04
CA ILE A 259 -14.86 -0.03 8.76
C ILE A 259 -13.99 -1.25 8.98
N GLU A 260 -14.32 -2.32 8.29
CA GLU A 260 -13.53 -3.55 8.33
C GLU A 260 -12.30 -3.43 7.43
N ILE A 261 -11.15 -3.83 7.95
CA ILE A 261 -9.92 -3.99 7.17
C ILE A 261 -9.78 -5.47 6.83
N GLU A 262 -9.53 -5.75 5.58
CA GLU A 262 -9.22 -7.11 5.14
C GLU A 262 -7.88 -7.57 5.70
N GLN A 263 -7.88 -8.78 6.28
CA GLN A 263 -6.68 -9.40 6.81
C GLN A 263 -5.83 -9.97 5.68
N THR A 264 -4.52 -9.77 5.77
CA THR A 264 -3.55 -10.32 4.82
C THR A 264 -2.44 -11.08 5.57
N HIS A 265 -1.83 -12.06 4.92
CA HIS A 265 -0.68 -12.74 5.47
C HIS A 265 0.62 -11.98 5.15
N LYS A 266 1.57 -12.01 6.06
CA LYS A 266 2.93 -11.58 5.78
C LYS A 266 3.57 -12.51 4.76
N VAL A 267 4.41 -11.97 3.90
CA VAL A 267 5.04 -12.72 2.81
C VAL A 267 5.82 -13.94 3.36
N GLY A 268 5.52 -15.12 2.81
CA GLY A 268 6.20 -16.37 3.17
C GLY A 268 5.81 -16.96 4.52
N THR A 269 4.78 -16.44 5.19
CA THR A 269 4.30 -16.94 6.48
C THR A 269 2.77 -17.01 6.50
N PHE A 270 2.22 -17.70 7.49
CA PHE A 270 0.78 -17.67 7.80
C PHE A 270 0.44 -16.67 8.92
N GLU A 271 1.37 -15.79 9.27
CA GLU A 271 1.13 -14.73 10.24
C GLU A 271 0.31 -13.61 9.61
N PHE A 272 -0.63 -13.11 10.36
CA PHE A 272 -1.44 -11.96 9.96
C PHE A 272 -0.64 -10.66 9.98
N THR A 273 -0.96 -9.77 9.05
CA THR A 273 -0.34 -8.45 8.97
C THR A 273 -0.92 -7.50 10.01
N TRP A 274 -2.25 -7.53 10.21
CA TRP A 274 -2.93 -6.72 11.19
C TRP A 274 -3.08 -7.48 12.51
N ASP A 275 -3.01 -6.75 13.61
CA ASP A 275 -3.24 -7.30 14.93
C ASP A 275 -4.76 -7.36 15.22
N ASP A 276 -5.29 -8.56 15.36
CA ASP A 276 -6.71 -8.82 15.62
C ASP A 276 -7.20 -8.38 17.00
N SER A 277 -6.29 -7.94 17.87
CA SER A 277 -6.62 -7.37 19.16
C SER A 277 -6.80 -5.84 19.13
N GLN A 278 -6.52 -5.17 18.03
CA GLN A 278 -6.47 -3.72 17.98
C GLN A 278 -7.57 -3.11 17.10
N VAL A 279 -8.22 -2.09 17.65
CA VAL A 279 -9.14 -1.21 16.93
C VAL A 279 -8.59 0.21 16.91
N TYR A 280 -8.53 0.80 15.73
CA TYR A 280 -8.01 2.13 15.50
C TYR A 280 -9.16 3.13 15.38
N ILE A 281 -9.03 4.26 16.07
CA ILE A 281 -10.00 5.35 16.02
C ILE A 281 -9.39 6.46 15.18
N LEU A 282 -9.94 6.68 14.01
CA LEU A 282 -9.41 7.59 13.00
C LEU A 282 -10.46 8.63 12.61
N THR A 283 -10.01 9.77 12.11
CA THR A 283 -10.90 10.78 11.53
C THR A 283 -10.74 10.79 10.02
N GLY A 284 -11.83 10.79 9.29
CA GLY A 284 -11.81 10.84 7.84
C GLY A 284 -11.22 12.17 7.32
N GLY A 285 -10.67 12.11 6.11
CA GLY A 285 -10.17 13.28 5.38
C GLY A 285 -8.71 13.65 5.60
N ASP A 286 -8.00 12.99 6.54
CA ASP A 286 -6.57 13.22 6.75
C ASP A 286 -5.76 11.97 6.40
N LYS A 287 -4.81 12.12 5.49
CA LYS A 287 -3.92 11.06 5.07
C LYS A 287 -2.72 11.01 6.01
N LEU A 288 -2.82 10.19 7.04
CA LEU A 288 -1.86 10.10 8.14
C LEU A 288 -0.52 9.50 7.71
N VAL A 289 -0.55 8.55 6.81
CA VAL A 289 0.64 7.85 6.31
C VAL A 289 1.13 8.57 5.07
N LYS A 290 2.38 9.00 5.08
CA LYS A 290 3.03 9.70 3.98
C LYS A 290 4.01 8.74 3.31
N LEU A 291 3.67 8.25 2.14
CA LEU A 291 4.51 7.38 1.32
C LEU A 291 5.18 8.22 0.24
N TYR A 292 6.49 8.15 0.18
CA TYR A 292 7.30 8.83 -0.81
C TYR A 292 7.99 7.80 -1.70
N LEU A 293 7.82 7.92 -2.99
CA LEU A 293 8.51 7.12 -4.01
C LEU A 293 9.43 8.04 -4.79
N GLU A 294 10.69 7.66 -4.95
CA GLU A 294 11.74 8.48 -5.55
C GLU A 294 12.26 7.82 -6.83
N GLY A 295 12.15 8.55 -7.94
CA GLY A 295 12.62 8.12 -9.26
C GLY A 295 11.80 6.97 -9.84
N ASP A 296 12.33 6.44 -10.92
CA ASP A 296 11.79 5.28 -11.62
C ASP A 296 12.38 3.99 -11.06
N THR A 297 11.80 2.86 -11.39
CA THR A 297 12.37 1.55 -11.08
C THR A 297 13.64 1.33 -11.89
N GLU A 298 14.64 0.73 -11.28
CA GLU A 298 15.88 0.33 -11.93
C GLU A 298 15.92 -1.20 -12.05
N THR A 299 16.13 -1.68 -13.27
CA THR A 299 16.40 -3.11 -13.49
C THR A 299 17.89 -3.32 -13.77
N LYS A 300 18.43 -4.38 -13.20
CA LYS A 300 19.80 -4.82 -13.45
C LYS A 300 19.79 -6.30 -13.79
N GLU A 301 20.42 -6.61 -14.88
CA GLU A 301 20.64 -7.97 -15.34
C GLU A 301 22.09 -8.39 -15.08
N ILE A 302 22.28 -9.61 -14.63
CA ILE A 302 23.57 -10.28 -14.57
C ILE A 302 23.46 -11.50 -15.48
N ASN A 303 24.03 -11.40 -16.65
CA ASN A 303 24.10 -12.44 -17.67
C ASN A 303 25.56 -12.71 -18.06
N ASP A 304 26.44 -12.72 -17.06
CA ASP A 304 27.81 -13.12 -17.26
C ASP A 304 27.92 -14.62 -17.03
N GLY A 305 28.22 -15.42 -18.00
CA GLY A 305 28.43 -16.85 -17.87
C GLY A 305 29.59 -17.23 -16.92
N ILE A 306 30.09 -16.27 -16.13
CA ILE A 306 31.18 -16.40 -15.15
C ILE A 306 30.57 -16.51 -13.75
N THR A 307 29.59 -15.68 -13.41
CA THR A 307 28.96 -15.64 -12.08
C THR A 307 28.00 -16.81 -11.89
N ASN A 308 27.26 -17.17 -12.95
CA ASN A 308 26.26 -18.24 -12.91
C ASN A 308 26.71 -19.41 -13.82
N ALA A 309 27.33 -20.42 -13.20
CA ALA A 309 27.80 -21.60 -13.91
C ALA A 309 26.69 -22.41 -14.58
N ASP A 310 25.44 -22.30 -14.11
CA ASP A 310 24.22 -22.90 -14.66
C ASP A 310 23.63 -22.12 -15.83
N ARG A 311 24.23 -20.97 -16.20
CA ARG A 311 23.77 -20.06 -17.26
C ARG A 311 22.36 -19.50 -17.01
N SER A 312 21.93 -19.41 -15.76
CA SER A 312 20.72 -18.70 -15.40
C SER A 312 20.93 -17.19 -15.57
N THR A 313 19.89 -16.52 -16.01
CA THR A 313 19.86 -15.04 -16.04
C THR A 313 19.27 -14.55 -14.74
N GLU A 314 20.00 -13.72 -14.02
CA GLU A 314 19.51 -13.05 -12.83
C GLU A 314 18.96 -11.68 -13.18
N PHE A 315 17.77 -11.43 -12.70
CA PHE A 315 17.08 -10.17 -12.87
C PHE A 315 16.85 -9.52 -11.50
N THR A 316 17.27 -8.29 -11.36
CA THR A 316 17.06 -7.51 -10.14
C THR A 316 16.25 -6.27 -10.45
N LEU A 317 15.07 -6.15 -9.86
CA LEU A 317 14.26 -4.94 -9.86
C LEU A 317 14.51 -4.18 -8.55
N GLN A 318 14.76 -2.88 -8.63
CA GLN A 318 14.98 -2.01 -7.47
C GLN A 318 14.10 -0.77 -7.58
N PHE A 319 13.55 -0.33 -6.44
CA PHE A 319 12.87 0.94 -6.32
C PHE A 319 13.25 1.64 -5.01
N LYS A 320 13.14 2.96 -4.98
CA LYS A 320 13.46 3.78 -3.83
C LYS A 320 12.22 4.40 -3.26
N GLY A 321 12.10 4.40 -1.95
CA GLY A 321 10.98 5.04 -1.30
C GLY A 321 11.18 5.23 0.19
N GLY A 322 10.30 5.98 0.79
CA GLY A 322 10.29 6.23 2.23
C GLY A 322 8.86 6.35 2.73
N CYS A 323 8.63 5.92 3.96
CA CYS A 323 7.32 6.02 4.57
C CYS A 323 7.44 6.62 5.97
N GLY A 324 6.51 7.51 6.29
CA GLY A 324 6.40 8.14 7.60
C GLY A 324 4.95 8.37 8.00
N VAL A 325 4.72 8.63 9.29
CA VAL A 325 3.39 8.97 9.80
C VAL A 325 3.44 10.39 10.35
N ALA A 326 2.52 11.22 9.89
CA ALA A 326 2.29 12.56 10.43
C ALA A 326 0.90 12.61 11.06
N PHE A 327 0.84 12.78 12.36
CA PHE A 327 -0.41 12.98 13.08
C PHE A 327 -0.74 14.48 13.11
N ASN A 328 -1.37 14.97 12.06
CA ASN A 328 -1.93 16.33 12.03
C ASN A 328 -3.16 16.42 12.92
N LYS A 329 -3.89 15.32 13.03
CA LYS A 329 -5.04 15.13 13.90
C LYS A 329 -4.79 13.93 14.78
N MET A 330 -5.20 14.03 16.05
CA MET A 330 -5.04 12.93 16.98
C MET A 330 -5.87 11.73 16.55
N VAL A 331 -5.29 10.58 16.70
CA VAL A 331 -5.90 9.27 16.47
C VAL A 331 -5.94 8.49 17.78
N GLY A 332 -6.80 7.51 17.88
CA GLY A 332 -6.89 6.67 19.09
C GLY A 332 -6.60 5.21 18.78
N ASN A 333 -6.23 4.47 19.82
CA ASN A 333 -6.02 3.02 19.74
C ASN A 333 -6.67 2.31 20.92
N ILE A 334 -7.37 1.23 20.62
CA ILE A 334 -7.95 0.31 21.59
C ILE A 334 -7.29 -1.04 21.40
N ALA A 335 -6.62 -1.55 22.41
CA ALA A 335 -6.03 -2.88 22.43
C ALA A 335 -6.78 -3.77 23.40
N PHE A 336 -7.40 -4.84 22.93
CA PHE A 336 -8.06 -5.85 23.74
C PHE A 336 -7.07 -6.91 24.21
N GLU A 337 -7.26 -7.39 25.45
CA GLU A 337 -6.48 -8.47 26.07
C GLU A 337 -7.31 -9.74 26.14
#